data_e7c4897c32e415582819fa829a9a1eb8
#
_entry.id   e7c4897c32e415582819fa829a9a1eb8
#
_cell.length_a   1.000
_cell.length_b   1.000
_cell.length_c   1.000
_cell.angle_alpha   90.00
_cell.angle_beta   90.00
_cell.angle_gamma   90.00
#
_symmetry.space_group_name_H-M   'P 1'
#
loop_
_entity.id
_entity.type
_entity.pdbx_description
1 polymer ?
#
loop_
_entity_poly.entity_id
_entity_poly.type
_entity_poly.pdbx_seq_one_letter_code
_entity_poly.pdbx_strand_id
1 'polypeptide(L)'
;MNSAPFRIESLRALLYRCPIDTPVVTSFGVMRDRPMVLVRAQDDAGNVGWGEVWCNFPSVGAEHRARLLTGVLAPRVEGRAWQGPAEVFADLTLGTSVLALQSGEPGPFAQTIAGIDLALWDLVARRAGQPLWRLLGGQSPTVGVYASGLNPDLPERLARARYEDGYRAFKLKIGFDGARDRINLDAVRHELGDDVELMADANQGWSLDLALQRVQELARFGLGWLEEPLRADAPWSDWQTLAKAAPMPLAAGENLATDAAFDAAIASGALQVIQPDAAKWGGHTACLPVARKAIAAGRRYCPHWLGGGVGLLHS
;
A
#
# COMPACT_ATOMS: atom_id res chain seq x y z
N MET A 1 -3.73 5.94 -23.72
CA MET A 1 -3.22 7.31 -23.89
C MET A 1 -1.93 7.23 -24.69
N ASN A 2 -1.87 7.83 -25.88
CA ASN A 2 -0.62 7.90 -26.67
C ASN A 2 0.19 9.10 -26.15
N SER A 3 1.03 8.90 -25.16
CA SER A 3 2.09 9.87 -24.86
C SER A 3 3.15 9.78 -25.97
N ALA A 4 3.79 10.91 -26.30
CA ALA A 4 4.93 10.84 -27.20
C ALA A 4 6.03 9.95 -26.59
N PRO A 5 6.72 9.11 -27.37
CA PRO A 5 7.80 8.29 -26.87
C PRO A 5 8.83 9.12 -26.10
N PHE A 6 9.47 8.51 -25.11
CA PHE A 6 10.53 9.13 -24.32
C PHE A 6 11.72 8.17 -24.19
N ARG A 7 12.90 8.73 -24.05
CA ARG A 7 14.11 7.98 -23.77
C ARG A 7 14.55 8.29 -22.35
N ILE A 8 14.74 7.25 -21.53
CA ILE A 8 15.26 7.42 -20.18
C ILE A 8 16.77 7.57 -20.23
N GLU A 9 17.25 8.74 -19.77
CA GLU A 9 18.68 9.03 -19.62
C GLU A 9 19.23 8.40 -18.33
N SER A 10 18.50 8.52 -17.22
CA SER A 10 18.94 7.96 -15.94
C SER A 10 17.78 7.59 -15.01
N LEU A 11 18.01 6.50 -14.25
CA LEU A 11 17.20 6.08 -13.09
C LEU A 11 18.13 6.04 -11.86
N ARG A 12 17.80 6.81 -10.83
CA ARG A 12 18.60 6.87 -9.60
C ARG A 12 17.76 6.53 -8.39
N ALA A 13 18.33 5.74 -7.48
CA ALA A 13 17.80 5.53 -6.14
C ALA A 13 18.43 6.53 -5.17
N LEU A 14 17.58 7.25 -4.42
CA LEU A 14 18.01 8.14 -3.34
C LEU A 14 17.46 7.57 -2.04
N LEU A 15 18.37 7.11 -1.18
CA LEU A 15 18.02 6.45 0.08
C LEU A 15 18.14 7.44 1.24
N TYR A 16 17.09 7.52 2.03
CA TYR A 16 17.04 8.31 3.25
C TYR A 16 16.56 7.47 4.42
N ARG A 17 16.96 7.85 5.63
CA ARG A 17 16.44 7.34 6.88
C ARG A 17 16.13 8.50 7.82
N CYS A 18 14.89 8.56 8.29
CA CYS A 18 14.47 9.56 9.26
C CYS A 18 14.29 8.87 10.62
N PRO A 19 15.08 9.24 11.64
CA PRO A 19 14.83 8.76 13.00
C PRO A 19 13.43 9.16 13.45
N ILE A 20 12.81 8.31 14.27
CA ILE A 20 11.50 8.59 14.88
C ILE A 20 11.59 8.40 16.39
N ASP A 21 11.01 9.35 17.14
CA ASP A 21 11.04 9.33 18.60
C ASP A 21 10.18 8.18 19.16
N THR A 22 9.08 7.89 18.51
CA THR A 22 8.18 6.79 18.88
C THR A 22 8.23 5.69 17.82
N PRO A 23 8.80 4.51 18.15
CA PRO A 23 8.85 3.38 17.22
C PRO A 23 7.45 2.96 16.75
N VAL A 24 7.33 2.58 15.49
CA VAL A 24 6.10 1.95 14.98
C VAL A 24 6.14 0.47 15.33
N VAL A 25 5.12 0.01 16.04
CA VAL A 25 4.99 -1.39 16.48
C VAL A 25 3.90 -2.07 15.66
N THR A 26 4.24 -3.21 15.07
CA THR A 26 3.31 -4.11 14.35
C THR A 26 3.34 -5.50 15.00
N SER A 27 2.43 -6.37 14.63
CA SER A 27 2.40 -7.77 15.11
C SER A 27 3.65 -8.57 14.73
N PHE A 28 4.42 -8.13 13.71
CA PHE A 28 5.57 -8.86 13.15
C PHE A 28 6.90 -8.11 13.23
N GLY A 29 6.93 -6.88 13.76
CA GLY A 29 8.19 -6.14 13.88
C GLY A 29 8.07 -4.73 14.44
N VAL A 30 9.25 -4.16 14.73
CA VAL A 30 9.37 -2.80 15.26
C VAL A 30 10.23 -1.98 14.31
N MET A 31 9.71 -0.85 13.85
CA MET A 31 10.42 0.12 13.02
C MET A 31 10.90 1.28 13.89
N ARG A 32 12.23 1.48 13.94
CA ARG A 32 12.88 2.51 14.78
C ARG A 32 13.29 3.75 13.99
N ASP A 33 13.29 3.66 12.68
CA ASP A 33 13.45 4.77 11.74
C ASP A 33 12.47 4.62 10.57
N ARG A 34 12.29 5.68 9.81
CA ARG A 34 11.52 5.65 8.57
C ARG A 34 12.49 5.60 7.39
N PRO A 35 12.73 4.43 6.79
CA PRO A 35 13.47 4.34 5.54
C PRO A 35 12.62 4.87 4.39
N MET A 36 13.27 5.47 3.41
CA MET A 36 12.65 5.93 2.18
C MET A 36 13.61 5.74 1.01
N VAL A 37 13.18 5.08 -0.04
CA VAL A 37 13.93 4.96 -1.30
C VAL A 37 13.14 5.69 -2.38
N LEU A 38 13.59 6.89 -2.72
CA LEU A 38 13.04 7.65 -3.84
C LEU A 38 13.67 7.18 -5.15
N VAL A 39 12.84 7.09 -6.17
CA VAL A 39 13.26 6.86 -7.55
C VAL A 39 13.20 8.20 -8.30
N ARG A 40 14.32 8.62 -8.84
CA ARG A 40 14.40 9.78 -9.73
C ARG A 40 14.63 9.26 -11.16
N ALA A 41 13.64 9.45 -12.01
CA ALA A 41 13.72 9.17 -13.44
C ALA A 41 13.95 10.48 -14.21
N GLN A 42 14.91 10.49 -15.15
CA GLN A 42 15.16 11.63 -16.03
C GLN A 42 15.16 11.15 -17.47
N ASP A 43 14.46 11.90 -18.35
CA ASP A 43 14.52 11.68 -19.78
C ASP A 43 15.64 12.50 -20.46
N ASP A 44 15.86 12.23 -21.75
CA ASP A 44 16.87 12.91 -22.58
C ASP A 44 16.52 14.39 -22.87
N ALA A 45 15.30 14.81 -22.59
CA ALA A 45 14.89 16.22 -22.66
C ALA A 45 15.06 16.96 -21.32
N GLY A 46 15.57 16.29 -20.27
CA GLY A 46 15.80 16.85 -18.95
C GLY A 46 14.58 16.89 -18.03
N ASN A 47 13.43 16.34 -18.45
CA ASN A 47 12.29 16.21 -17.55
C ASN A 47 12.58 15.18 -16.46
N VAL A 48 12.06 15.43 -15.25
CA VAL A 48 12.29 14.59 -14.09
C VAL A 48 10.97 14.13 -13.52
N GLY A 49 10.84 12.83 -13.25
CA GLY A 49 9.75 12.26 -12.49
C GLY A 49 10.24 11.56 -11.21
N TRP A 50 9.35 11.48 -10.23
CA TRP A 50 9.64 10.94 -8.90
C TRP A 50 8.68 9.80 -8.56
N GLY A 51 9.23 8.75 -7.93
CA GLY A 51 8.49 7.66 -7.35
C GLY A 51 9.11 7.26 -6.03
N GLU A 52 8.49 6.31 -5.35
CA GLU A 52 8.98 5.76 -4.08
C GLU A 52 8.81 4.26 -4.07
N VAL A 53 9.82 3.55 -3.56
CA VAL A 53 9.81 2.09 -3.38
C VAL A 53 9.41 1.79 -1.94
N TRP A 54 8.44 0.92 -1.72
CA TRP A 54 8.15 0.41 -0.38
C TRP A 54 9.36 -0.38 0.15
N CYS A 55 9.86 -0.02 1.33
CA CYS A 55 11.11 -0.57 1.85
C CYS A 55 11.17 -0.68 3.38
N ASN A 56 10.01 -0.65 4.06
CA ASN A 56 9.95 -0.58 5.52
C ASN A 56 10.50 -1.82 6.23
N PHE A 57 10.37 -3.00 5.62
CA PHE A 57 10.82 -4.27 6.18
C PHE A 57 11.52 -5.15 5.13
N PRO A 58 12.52 -5.97 5.54
CA PRO A 58 13.23 -5.92 6.82
C PRO A 58 14.02 -4.63 7.00
N SER A 59 14.66 -4.42 8.17
CA SER A 59 15.39 -3.17 8.49
C SER A 59 16.46 -2.77 7.46
N VAL A 60 17.04 -3.73 6.74
CA VAL A 60 18.00 -3.53 5.63
C VAL A 60 17.34 -3.46 4.25
N GLY A 61 16.01 -3.41 4.23
CA GLY A 61 15.24 -3.49 2.99
C GLY A 61 15.47 -2.32 2.05
N ALA A 62 15.69 -1.13 2.57
CA ALA A 62 15.91 0.08 1.78
C ALA A 62 17.19 0.02 0.96
N GLU A 63 18.31 -0.37 1.59
CA GLU A 63 19.62 -0.54 0.94
C GLU A 63 19.56 -1.61 -0.15
N HIS A 64 18.83 -2.68 0.13
CA HIS A 64 18.69 -3.77 -0.85
C HIS A 64 17.91 -3.29 -2.09
N ARG A 65 16.73 -2.63 -1.93
CA ARG A 65 15.94 -2.11 -3.05
C ARG A 65 16.70 -1.06 -3.85
N ALA A 66 17.44 -0.18 -3.18
CA ALA A 66 18.27 0.82 -3.85
C ALA A 66 19.35 0.16 -4.74
N ARG A 67 20.02 -0.90 -4.25
CA ARG A 67 21.01 -1.68 -5.04
C ARG A 67 20.35 -2.45 -6.17
N LEU A 68 19.17 -3.05 -5.94
CA LEU A 68 18.42 -3.76 -6.96
C LEU A 68 18.02 -2.81 -8.10
N LEU A 69 17.55 -1.59 -7.76
CA LEU A 69 17.26 -0.57 -8.74
C LEU A 69 18.49 -0.24 -9.59
N THR A 70 19.59 0.15 -8.95
CA THR A 70 20.75 0.70 -9.66
C THR A 70 21.56 -0.37 -10.40
N GLY A 71 21.69 -1.57 -9.82
CA GLY A 71 22.54 -2.63 -10.36
C GLY A 71 21.84 -3.58 -11.34
N VAL A 72 20.52 -3.69 -11.27
CA VAL A 72 19.78 -4.70 -12.06
C VAL A 72 18.73 -4.07 -12.97
N LEU A 73 17.88 -3.16 -12.45
CA LEU A 73 16.73 -2.67 -13.19
C LEU A 73 17.06 -1.44 -14.05
N ALA A 74 17.81 -0.45 -13.52
CA ALA A 74 18.16 0.75 -14.27
C ALA A 74 18.90 0.45 -15.59
N PRO A 75 19.90 -0.47 -15.64
CA PRO A 75 20.59 -0.80 -16.90
C PRO A 75 19.68 -1.39 -17.99
N ARG A 76 18.50 -1.92 -17.62
CA ARG A 76 17.52 -2.45 -18.57
C ARG A 76 16.65 -1.35 -19.19
N VAL A 77 16.54 -0.19 -18.54
CA VAL A 77 15.66 0.91 -18.92
C VAL A 77 16.41 2.06 -19.57
N GLU A 78 17.61 2.37 -19.05
CA GLU A 78 18.42 3.51 -19.49
C GLU A 78 18.90 3.36 -20.93
N GLY A 79 18.96 4.50 -21.64
CA GLY A 79 19.41 4.56 -23.02
C GLY A 79 18.41 4.02 -24.06
N ARG A 80 17.26 3.50 -23.65
CA ARG A 80 16.22 2.96 -24.52
C ARG A 80 15.07 3.94 -24.70
N ALA A 81 14.41 3.88 -25.87
CA ALA A 81 13.17 4.61 -26.12
C ALA A 81 11.97 3.73 -25.75
N TRP A 82 10.95 4.34 -25.14
CA TRP A 82 9.77 3.70 -24.59
C TRP A 82 8.49 4.42 -25.05
N GLN A 83 7.43 3.68 -25.32
CA GLN A 83 6.12 4.25 -25.71
C GLN A 83 5.34 4.78 -24.49
N GLY A 84 5.65 4.29 -23.27
CA GLY A 84 4.99 4.71 -22.03
C GLY A 84 5.43 3.90 -20.82
N PRO A 85 5.01 4.31 -19.60
CA PRO A 85 5.35 3.60 -18.36
C PRO A 85 4.94 2.13 -18.38
N ALA A 86 3.78 1.81 -18.95
CA ALA A 86 3.27 0.44 -19.01
C ALA A 86 4.17 -0.52 -19.82
N GLU A 87 4.85 -0.02 -20.85
CA GLU A 87 5.81 -0.83 -21.61
C GLU A 87 7.05 -1.14 -20.75
N VAL A 88 7.58 -0.16 -20.03
CA VAL A 88 8.68 -0.36 -19.09
C VAL A 88 8.31 -1.34 -17.99
N PHE A 89 7.12 -1.17 -17.39
CA PHE A 89 6.60 -2.07 -16.37
C PHE A 89 6.53 -3.52 -16.86
N ALA A 90 6.00 -3.74 -18.07
CA ALA A 90 5.89 -5.07 -18.66
C ALA A 90 7.27 -5.68 -18.99
N ASP A 91 8.19 -4.90 -19.58
CA ASP A 91 9.57 -5.35 -19.90
C ASP A 91 10.33 -5.74 -18.61
N LEU A 92 10.26 -4.91 -17.57
CA LEU A 92 10.91 -5.21 -16.30
C LEU A 92 10.30 -6.43 -15.61
N THR A 93 8.97 -6.49 -15.50
CA THR A 93 8.27 -7.59 -14.85
C THR A 93 8.57 -8.92 -15.53
N LEU A 94 8.40 -8.98 -16.85
CA LEU A 94 8.62 -10.21 -17.61
C LEU A 94 10.11 -10.55 -17.72
N GLY A 95 10.94 -9.55 -18.03
CA GLY A 95 12.38 -9.74 -18.26
C GLY A 95 13.18 -10.06 -17.00
N THR A 96 12.64 -9.87 -15.80
CA THR A 96 13.29 -10.23 -14.53
C THR A 96 12.57 -11.36 -13.77
N SER A 97 11.49 -11.90 -14.30
CA SER A 97 10.66 -12.92 -13.63
C SER A 97 11.46 -14.17 -13.21
N VAL A 98 12.30 -14.70 -14.10
CA VAL A 98 13.14 -15.86 -13.82
C VAL A 98 14.20 -15.52 -12.78
N LEU A 99 14.81 -14.34 -12.87
CA LEU A 99 15.82 -13.89 -11.89
C LEU A 99 15.21 -13.74 -10.50
N ALA A 100 14.04 -13.10 -10.41
CA ALA A 100 13.32 -12.92 -9.14
C ALA A 100 12.95 -14.28 -8.50
N LEU A 101 12.55 -15.27 -9.33
CA LEU A 101 12.26 -16.61 -8.86
C LEU A 101 13.54 -17.33 -8.39
N GLN A 102 14.63 -17.29 -9.16
CA GLN A 102 15.89 -17.93 -8.84
C GLN A 102 16.54 -17.39 -7.56
N SER A 103 16.42 -16.09 -7.32
CA SER A 103 16.94 -15.45 -6.11
C SER A 103 16.03 -15.59 -4.90
N GLY A 104 14.78 -16.06 -5.08
CA GLY A 104 13.76 -16.08 -4.02
C GLY A 104 13.27 -14.68 -3.62
N GLU A 105 13.36 -13.69 -4.52
CA GLU A 105 13.10 -12.27 -4.25
C GLU A 105 11.94 -11.65 -5.08
N PRO A 106 10.82 -12.35 -5.32
CA PRO A 106 9.74 -11.76 -6.12
C PRO A 106 9.19 -10.46 -5.52
N GLY A 107 9.13 -10.36 -4.18
CA GLY A 107 8.66 -9.15 -3.48
C GLY A 107 9.59 -7.94 -3.70
N PRO A 108 10.90 -8.02 -3.40
CA PRO A 108 11.84 -6.95 -3.67
C PRO A 108 11.87 -6.46 -5.12
N PHE A 109 11.79 -7.38 -6.09
CA PHE A 109 11.67 -7.01 -7.52
C PHE A 109 10.37 -6.26 -7.81
N ALA A 110 9.23 -6.77 -7.36
CA ALA A 110 7.93 -6.13 -7.55
C ALA A 110 7.89 -4.72 -6.96
N GLN A 111 8.41 -4.54 -5.74
CA GLN A 111 8.48 -3.25 -5.05
C GLN A 111 9.37 -2.25 -5.81
N THR A 112 10.51 -2.69 -6.30
CA THR A 112 11.43 -1.80 -7.01
C THR A 112 10.88 -1.42 -8.39
N ILE A 113 10.26 -2.36 -9.11
CA ILE A 113 9.58 -2.10 -10.39
C ILE A 113 8.42 -1.14 -10.19
N ALA A 114 7.64 -1.32 -9.11
CA ALA A 114 6.54 -0.42 -8.78
C ALA A 114 7.02 1.03 -8.55
N GLY A 115 8.10 1.23 -7.79
CA GLY A 115 8.69 2.56 -7.59
C GLY A 115 9.19 3.20 -8.89
N ILE A 116 9.71 2.41 -9.82
CA ILE A 116 10.09 2.90 -11.16
C ILE A 116 8.84 3.31 -11.95
N ASP A 117 7.79 2.49 -11.94
CA ASP A 117 6.52 2.81 -12.61
C ASP A 117 5.92 4.13 -12.12
N LEU A 118 5.88 4.33 -10.80
CA LEU A 118 5.42 5.59 -10.20
C LEU A 118 6.23 6.79 -10.72
N ALA A 119 7.57 6.68 -10.75
CA ALA A 119 8.44 7.73 -11.25
C ALA A 119 8.21 8.05 -12.73
N LEU A 120 7.96 7.04 -13.55
CA LEU A 120 7.70 7.22 -14.97
C LEU A 120 6.33 7.83 -15.24
N TRP A 121 5.31 7.50 -14.45
CA TRP A 121 4.01 8.16 -14.55
C TRP A 121 4.06 9.64 -14.14
N ASP A 122 4.81 9.99 -13.09
CA ASP A 122 5.06 11.40 -12.72
C ASP A 122 5.83 12.13 -13.84
N LEU A 123 6.85 11.49 -14.43
CA LEU A 123 7.58 12.03 -15.57
C LEU A 123 6.64 12.37 -16.73
N VAL A 124 5.76 11.44 -17.12
CA VAL A 124 4.82 11.64 -18.23
C VAL A 124 3.82 12.76 -17.90
N ALA A 125 3.34 12.84 -16.65
CA ALA A 125 2.44 13.90 -16.23
C ALA A 125 3.10 15.29 -16.30
N ARG A 126 4.35 15.38 -15.86
CA ARG A 126 5.16 16.63 -15.95
C ARG A 126 5.43 17.02 -17.40
N ARG A 127 5.78 16.07 -18.27
CA ARG A 127 5.92 16.31 -19.71
C ARG A 127 4.63 16.84 -20.34
N ALA A 128 3.48 16.34 -19.89
CA ALA A 128 2.17 16.80 -20.35
C ALA A 128 1.71 18.12 -19.71
N GLY A 129 2.46 18.68 -18.76
CA GLY A 129 2.12 19.91 -18.05
C GLY A 129 0.84 19.83 -17.22
N GLN A 130 0.46 18.62 -16.75
CA GLN A 130 -0.78 18.44 -15.98
C GLN A 130 -0.57 17.54 -14.75
N PRO A 131 -1.39 17.70 -13.70
CA PRO A 131 -1.32 16.81 -12.54
C PRO A 131 -1.59 15.35 -12.92
N LEU A 132 -0.88 14.43 -12.27
CA LEU A 132 -0.98 12.99 -12.53
C LEU A 132 -2.41 12.48 -12.43
N TRP A 133 -3.15 12.86 -11.37
CA TRP A 133 -4.54 12.43 -11.18
C TRP A 133 -5.43 12.78 -12.40
N ARG A 134 -5.21 13.94 -13.01
CA ARG A 134 -5.97 14.36 -14.22
C ARG A 134 -5.54 13.56 -15.44
N LEU A 135 -4.24 13.33 -15.62
CA LEU A 135 -3.71 12.49 -16.69
C LEU A 135 -4.31 11.08 -16.64
N LEU A 136 -4.49 10.53 -15.44
CA LEU A 136 -5.06 9.19 -15.21
C LEU A 136 -6.59 9.14 -15.30
N GLY A 137 -7.25 10.29 -15.56
CA GLY A 137 -8.70 10.38 -15.76
C GLY A 137 -9.50 10.70 -14.50
N GLY A 138 -8.82 11.11 -13.42
CA GLY A 138 -9.48 11.55 -12.20
C GLY A 138 -10.32 12.82 -12.41
N GLN A 139 -11.41 12.93 -11.67
CA GLN A 139 -12.37 14.02 -11.79
C GLN A 139 -12.26 15.06 -10.65
N SER A 140 -11.55 14.73 -9.58
CA SER A 140 -11.37 15.59 -8.41
C SER A 140 -9.94 15.55 -7.92
N PRO A 141 -9.36 16.69 -7.52
CA PRO A 141 -8.06 16.74 -6.84
C PRO A 141 -8.17 16.36 -5.35
N THR A 142 -9.37 16.15 -4.84
CA THR A 142 -9.64 15.90 -3.42
C THR A 142 -10.06 14.45 -3.22
N VAL A 143 -9.47 13.79 -2.23
CA VAL A 143 -9.77 12.42 -1.81
C VAL A 143 -9.97 12.38 -0.30
N GLY A 144 -10.92 11.56 0.17
CA GLY A 144 -11.10 11.30 1.60
C GLY A 144 -9.94 10.49 2.15
N VAL A 145 -9.48 10.85 3.35
CA VAL A 145 -8.38 10.17 4.04
C VAL A 145 -8.76 9.84 5.47
N TYR A 146 -8.06 8.88 6.08
CA TYR A 146 -8.18 8.55 7.49
C TYR A 146 -6.82 8.60 8.19
N ALA A 147 -6.83 8.88 9.48
CA ALA A 147 -5.63 8.78 10.31
C ALA A 147 -5.34 7.31 10.62
N SER A 148 -4.21 6.82 10.14
CA SER A 148 -3.74 5.46 10.37
C SER A 148 -2.58 5.43 11.36
N GLY A 149 -2.21 4.22 11.82
CA GLY A 149 -1.04 4.01 12.67
C GLY A 149 -1.26 4.47 14.10
N LEU A 150 -2.50 4.44 14.59
CA LEU A 150 -2.74 4.57 16.03
C LEU A 150 -2.05 3.40 16.73
N ASN A 151 -0.92 3.70 17.38
CA ASN A 151 -0.13 2.71 18.10
C ASN A 151 -0.92 2.14 19.29
N PRO A 152 -0.61 0.91 19.73
CA PRO A 152 -1.35 0.27 20.81
C PRO A 152 -1.11 0.90 22.22
N ASP A 153 -0.18 1.85 22.34
CA ASP A 153 0.08 2.57 23.58
C ASP A 153 -0.61 3.95 23.55
N LEU A 154 -1.62 4.13 24.41
CA LEU A 154 -2.42 5.35 24.53
C LEU A 154 -2.98 5.85 23.18
N PRO A 155 -3.67 4.97 22.41
CA PRO A 155 -4.15 5.32 21.06
C PRO A 155 -5.16 6.48 21.08
N GLU A 156 -5.92 6.66 22.16
CA GLU A 156 -6.89 7.73 22.34
C GLU A 156 -6.25 9.12 22.28
N ARG A 157 -5.02 9.27 22.81
CA ARG A 157 -4.30 10.55 22.77
C ARG A 157 -3.90 10.93 21.35
N LEU A 158 -3.39 9.96 20.61
CA LEU A 158 -3.03 10.17 19.19
C LEU A 158 -4.29 10.41 18.34
N ALA A 159 -5.35 9.66 18.60
CA ALA A 159 -6.63 9.83 17.93
C ALA A 159 -7.20 11.24 18.17
N ARG A 160 -7.14 11.74 19.42
CA ARG A 160 -7.55 13.11 19.75
C ARG A 160 -6.74 14.16 19.00
N ALA A 161 -5.42 14.04 19.00
CA ALA A 161 -4.55 14.97 18.26
C ALA A 161 -4.90 14.99 16.76
N ARG A 162 -5.12 13.81 16.15
CA ARG A 162 -5.53 13.72 14.72
C ARG A 162 -6.94 14.28 14.51
N TYR A 163 -7.86 14.11 15.46
CA TYR A 163 -9.19 14.71 15.39
C TYR A 163 -9.11 16.26 15.39
N GLU A 164 -8.22 16.82 16.19
CA GLU A 164 -7.95 18.27 16.23
C GLU A 164 -7.30 18.77 14.93
N ASP A 165 -6.49 17.93 14.26
CA ASP A 165 -5.96 18.18 12.90
C ASP A 165 -7.03 18.10 11.80
N GLY A 166 -8.27 17.72 12.12
CA GLY A 166 -9.40 17.67 11.18
C GLY A 166 -9.76 16.27 10.66
N TYR A 167 -9.07 15.21 11.06
CA TYR A 167 -9.48 13.85 10.69
C TYR A 167 -10.79 13.43 11.34
N ARG A 168 -11.59 12.63 10.62
CA ARG A 168 -12.88 12.09 11.09
C ARG A 168 -13.02 10.58 10.88
N ALA A 169 -11.97 9.95 10.38
CA ALA A 169 -11.86 8.51 10.23
C ALA A 169 -10.50 8.05 10.76
N PHE A 170 -10.46 6.91 11.45
CA PHE A 170 -9.29 6.46 12.22
C PHE A 170 -9.10 4.96 12.07
N LYS A 171 -7.84 4.50 11.97
CA LYS A 171 -7.51 3.07 11.96
C LYS A 171 -6.55 2.72 13.08
N LEU A 172 -7.01 1.86 14.01
CA LEU A 172 -6.25 1.37 15.15
C LEU A 172 -5.55 0.06 14.81
N LYS A 173 -4.29 -0.08 15.23
CA LYS A 173 -3.58 -1.36 15.21
C LYS A 173 -4.07 -2.25 16.36
N ILE A 174 -4.47 -3.47 16.03
CA ILE A 174 -4.91 -4.54 16.95
C ILE A 174 -4.14 -5.83 16.63
N GLY A 175 -4.50 -6.94 17.28
CA GLY A 175 -3.85 -8.24 17.04
C GLY A 175 -2.68 -8.53 17.97
N PHE A 176 -2.52 -7.74 19.03
CA PHE A 176 -1.48 -7.94 20.05
C PHE A 176 -1.98 -8.85 21.19
N ASP A 177 -3.07 -8.46 21.84
CA ASP A 177 -3.75 -9.18 22.88
C ASP A 177 -5.22 -8.77 22.93
N GLY A 178 -6.13 -9.74 22.98
CA GLY A 178 -7.55 -9.44 22.84
C GLY A 178 -8.13 -8.56 23.94
N ALA A 179 -7.61 -8.61 25.17
CA ALA A 179 -8.06 -7.71 26.23
C ALA A 179 -7.55 -6.30 25.98
N ARG A 180 -6.28 -6.16 25.62
CA ARG A 180 -5.67 -4.88 25.27
C ARG A 180 -6.34 -4.24 24.06
N ASP A 181 -6.59 -5.03 23.00
CA ASP A 181 -7.23 -4.55 21.80
C ASP A 181 -8.61 -3.95 22.09
N ARG A 182 -9.41 -4.63 22.95
CA ARG A 182 -10.74 -4.10 23.37
C ARG A 182 -10.62 -2.84 24.23
N ILE A 183 -9.69 -2.81 25.19
CA ILE A 183 -9.45 -1.61 26.03
C ILE A 183 -9.09 -0.43 25.14
N ASN A 184 -8.22 -0.63 24.15
CA ASN A 184 -7.80 0.41 23.23
C ASN A 184 -8.94 0.91 22.34
N LEU A 185 -9.79 0.01 21.84
CA LEU A 185 -10.97 0.38 21.06
C LEU A 185 -12.00 1.13 21.91
N ASP A 186 -12.24 0.67 23.17
CA ASP A 186 -13.11 1.38 24.11
C ASP A 186 -12.56 2.79 24.41
N ALA A 187 -11.25 2.94 24.63
CA ALA A 187 -10.63 4.23 24.90
C ALA A 187 -10.77 5.21 23.71
N VAL A 188 -10.55 4.74 22.47
CA VAL A 188 -10.73 5.56 21.27
C VAL A 188 -12.21 5.94 21.08
N ARG A 189 -13.15 5.02 21.29
CA ARG A 189 -14.59 5.31 21.22
C ARG A 189 -15.02 6.29 22.31
N HIS A 190 -14.54 6.12 23.54
CA HIS A 190 -14.84 7.05 24.62
C HIS A 190 -14.34 8.48 24.32
N GLU A 191 -13.16 8.60 23.72
CA GLU A 191 -12.52 9.88 23.40
C GLU A 191 -13.18 10.60 22.22
N LEU A 192 -13.53 9.85 21.15
CA LEU A 192 -13.97 10.43 19.89
C LEU A 192 -15.49 10.32 19.65
N GLY A 193 -16.19 9.47 20.40
CA GLY A 193 -17.61 9.17 20.18
C GLY A 193 -17.84 8.16 19.06
N ASP A 194 -19.15 7.91 18.79
CA ASP A 194 -19.57 6.91 17.80
C ASP A 194 -19.72 7.49 16.38
N ASP A 195 -19.71 8.82 16.23
CA ASP A 195 -19.91 9.50 14.94
C ASP A 195 -18.67 9.43 14.02
N VAL A 196 -17.50 9.06 14.55
CA VAL A 196 -16.29 8.90 13.73
C VAL A 196 -16.22 7.50 13.12
N GLU A 197 -15.75 7.40 11.87
CA GLU A 197 -15.48 6.12 11.26
C GLU A 197 -14.22 5.50 11.93
N LEU A 198 -14.39 4.35 12.57
CA LEU A 198 -13.29 3.63 13.22
C LEU A 198 -13.05 2.30 12.50
N MET A 199 -11.81 2.06 12.10
CA MET A 199 -11.34 0.82 11.49
C MET A 199 -10.31 0.16 12.40
N ALA A 200 -10.11 -1.14 12.22
CA ALA A 200 -9.08 -1.89 12.93
C ALA A 200 -8.24 -2.72 11.95
N ASP A 201 -6.96 -2.86 12.28
CA ASP A 201 -6.00 -3.61 11.46
C ASP A 201 -5.24 -4.60 12.35
N ALA A 202 -5.43 -5.90 12.08
CA ALA A 202 -4.82 -7.00 12.83
C ALA A 202 -3.47 -7.46 12.24
N ASN A 203 -3.03 -6.89 11.12
CA ASN A 203 -1.76 -7.17 10.46
C ASN A 203 -1.44 -8.68 10.37
N GLN A 204 -2.40 -9.47 9.88
CA GLN A 204 -2.26 -10.91 9.65
C GLN A 204 -2.01 -11.74 10.93
N GLY A 205 -2.43 -11.22 12.10
CA GLY A 205 -2.06 -11.77 13.41
C GLY A 205 -2.84 -13.00 13.85
N TRP A 206 -3.95 -13.40 13.17
CA TRP A 206 -4.87 -14.40 13.67
C TRP A 206 -4.94 -15.67 12.80
N SER A 207 -5.14 -16.83 13.46
CA SER A 207 -5.66 -18.02 12.81
C SER A 207 -7.16 -17.85 12.50
N LEU A 208 -7.72 -18.70 11.64
CA LEU A 208 -9.16 -18.65 11.33
C LEU A 208 -10.02 -18.80 12.60
N ASP A 209 -9.71 -19.78 13.47
CA ASP A 209 -10.47 -20.02 14.69
C ASP A 209 -10.45 -18.81 15.63
N LEU A 210 -9.28 -18.19 15.79
CA LEU A 210 -9.14 -16.97 16.59
C LEU A 210 -9.89 -15.82 15.96
N ALA A 211 -9.79 -15.64 14.63
CA ALA A 211 -10.50 -14.60 13.91
C ALA A 211 -12.01 -14.72 14.05
N LEU A 212 -12.57 -15.93 13.94
CA LEU A 212 -14.00 -16.21 14.15
C LEU A 212 -14.48 -15.82 15.56
N GLN A 213 -13.66 -16.06 16.57
CA GLN A 213 -13.95 -15.59 17.92
C GLN A 213 -13.88 -14.06 18.02
N ARG A 214 -12.80 -13.46 17.50
CA ARG A 214 -12.53 -12.02 17.62
C ARG A 214 -13.57 -11.15 16.91
N VAL A 215 -14.06 -11.54 15.73
CA VAL A 215 -15.05 -10.74 15.02
C VAL A 215 -16.36 -10.57 15.80
N GLN A 216 -16.73 -11.58 16.63
CA GLN A 216 -17.90 -11.47 17.51
C GLN A 216 -17.65 -10.49 18.68
N GLU A 217 -16.46 -10.54 19.28
CA GLU A 217 -16.06 -9.61 20.35
C GLU A 217 -15.96 -8.14 19.85
N LEU A 218 -15.59 -7.95 18.58
CA LEU A 218 -15.45 -6.65 17.94
C LEU A 218 -16.76 -6.04 17.42
N ALA A 219 -17.83 -6.84 17.33
CA ALA A 219 -19.14 -6.41 16.78
C ALA A 219 -19.67 -5.11 17.42
N ARG A 220 -19.50 -4.94 18.73
CA ARG A 220 -20.00 -3.80 19.51
C ARG A 220 -19.33 -2.46 19.16
N PHE A 221 -18.16 -2.47 18.49
CA PHE A 221 -17.43 -1.25 18.19
C PHE A 221 -17.86 -0.57 16.87
N GLY A 222 -18.73 -1.19 16.07
CA GLY A 222 -19.24 -0.61 14.84
C GLY A 222 -18.11 -0.26 13.86
N LEU A 223 -17.19 -1.21 13.62
CA LEU A 223 -16.04 -0.97 12.77
C LEU A 223 -16.44 -0.79 11.30
N GLY A 224 -15.89 0.23 10.66
CA GLY A 224 -16.03 0.47 9.22
C GLY A 224 -15.41 -0.64 8.37
N TRP A 225 -14.30 -1.25 8.83
CA TRP A 225 -13.75 -2.52 8.37
C TRP A 225 -12.76 -3.11 9.38
N LEU A 226 -12.50 -4.41 9.22
CA LEU A 226 -11.40 -5.14 9.84
C LEU A 226 -10.38 -5.52 8.76
N GLU A 227 -9.15 -4.98 8.88
CA GLU A 227 -8.06 -5.16 7.93
C GLU A 227 -7.16 -6.31 8.34
N GLU A 228 -6.82 -7.14 7.36
CA GLU A 228 -5.91 -8.29 7.47
C GLU A 228 -6.04 -9.11 8.76
N PRO A 229 -7.24 -9.63 9.11
CA PRO A 229 -7.37 -10.55 10.25
C PRO A 229 -6.58 -11.85 10.03
N LEU A 230 -6.60 -12.38 8.81
CA LEU A 230 -5.89 -13.60 8.40
C LEU A 230 -4.64 -13.26 7.59
N ARG A 231 -3.74 -14.22 7.47
CA ARG A 231 -2.58 -14.09 6.58
C ARG A 231 -3.03 -13.88 5.13
N ALA A 232 -2.29 -13.06 4.40
CA ALA A 232 -2.59 -12.74 2.99
C ALA A 232 -2.52 -13.98 2.08
N ASP A 233 -1.73 -15.00 2.47
CA ASP A 233 -1.60 -16.28 1.78
C ASP A 233 -2.58 -17.36 2.28
N ALA A 234 -3.48 -17.04 3.20
CA ALA A 234 -4.53 -17.95 3.65
C ALA A 234 -5.49 -18.30 2.50
N PRO A 235 -6.01 -19.54 2.44
CA PRO A 235 -6.98 -19.94 1.42
C PRO A 235 -8.21 -19.03 1.38
N TRP A 236 -8.74 -18.73 0.20
CA TRP A 236 -9.95 -17.92 0.08
C TRP A 236 -11.17 -18.55 0.74
N SER A 237 -11.20 -19.86 0.91
CA SER A 237 -12.22 -20.58 1.72
C SER A 237 -12.28 -20.09 3.17
N ASP A 238 -11.11 -19.80 3.76
CA ASP A 238 -11.00 -19.32 5.13
C ASP A 238 -11.49 -17.87 5.23
N TRP A 239 -11.07 -17.03 4.29
CA TRP A 239 -11.56 -15.66 4.17
C TRP A 239 -13.08 -15.61 3.95
N GLN A 240 -13.64 -16.50 3.13
CA GLN A 240 -15.10 -16.61 2.92
C GLN A 240 -15.83 -17.08 4.17
N THR A 241 -15.24 -18.01 4.92
CA THR A 241 -15.80 -18.50 6.19
C THR A 241 -15.85 -17.37 7.21
N LEU A 242 -14.75 -16.62 7.33
CA LEU A 242 -14.68 -15.46 8.21
C LEU A 242 -15.66 -14.35 7.78
N ALA A 243 -15.73 -14.04 6.49
CA ALA A 243 -16.61 -12.99 5.96
C ALA A 243 -18.10 -13.25 6.22
N LYS A 244 -18.51 -14.53 6.23
CA LYS A 244 -19.90 -14.93 6.60
C LYS A 244 -20.21 -14.70 8.08
N ALA A 245 -19.21 -14.79 8.94
CA ALA A 245 -19.35 -14.64 10.38
C ALA A 245 -19.12 -13.21 10.87
N ALA A 246 -18.34 -12.40 10.12
CA ALA A 246 -17.95 -11.07 10.52
C ALA A 246 -19.12 -10.07 10.38
N PRO A 247 -19.50 -9.35 11.43
CA PRO A 247 -20.53 -8.30 11.37
C PRO A 247 -20.03 -6.97 10.77
N MET A 248 -18.74 -6.88 10.40
CA MET A 248 -18.12 -5.74 9.75
C MET A 248 -17.49 -6.14 8.42
N PRO A 249 -17.29 -5.21 7.48
CA PRO A 249 -16.56 -5.44 6.24
C PRO A 249 -15.13 -5.95 6.51
N LEU A 250 -14.62 -6.85 5.67
CA LEU A 250 -13.23 -7.25 5.67
C LEU A 250 -12.45 -6.49 4.60
N ALA A 251 -11.22 -6.10 4.95
CA ALA A 251 -10.30 -5.38 4.08
C ALA A 251 -8.96 -6.11 3.97
N ALA A 252 -8.38 -6.14 2.79
CA ALA A 252 -7.01 -6.61 2.55
C ALA A 252 -6.53 -6.20 1.16
N GLY A 253 -5.24 -6.40 0.88
CA GLY A 253 -4.67 -6.18 -0.44
C GLY A 253 -3.24 -5.69 -0.44
N GLU A 254 -2.75 -5.08 0.64
CA GLU A 254 -1.39 -4.55 0.69
C GLU A 254 -0.28 -5.60 0.51
N ASN A 255 -0.60 -6.86 0.76
CA ASN A 255 0.31 -7.99 0.62
C ASN A 255 0.00 -8.89 -0.59
N LEU A 256 -0.94 -8.50 -1.45
CA LEU A 256 -1.16 -9.14 -2.75
C LEU A 256 -0.26 -8.52 -3.82
N ALA A 257 0.33 -9.35 -4.68
CA ALA A 257 1.39 -8.93 -5.57
C ALA A 257 1.29 -9.50 -7.01
N THR A 258 0.07 -9.77 -7.50
CA THR A 258 -0.18 -10.14 -8.90
C THR A 258 -1.60 -9.79 -9.31
N ASP A 259 -1.84 -9.55 -10.62
CA ASP A 259 -3.19 -9.37 -11.16
C ASP A 259 -4.10 -10.55 -10.79
N ALA A 260 -3.59 -11.78 -10.93
CA ALA A 260 -4.34 -13.00 -10.60
C ALA A 260 -4.73 -13.07 -9.11
N ALA A 261 -3.86 -12.59 -8.20
CA ALA A 261 -4.17 -12.55 -6.77
C ALA A 261 -5.30 -11.55 -6.46
N PHE A 262 -5.30 -10.38 -7.10
CA PHE A 262 -6.39 -9.41 -6.96
C PHE A 262 -7.68 -9.89 -7.63
N ASP A 263 -7.59 -10.54 -8.79
CA ASP A 263 -8.76 -11.14 -9.45
C ASP A 263 -9.40 -12.22 -8.56
N ALA A 264 -8.59 -13.07 -7.93
CA ALA A 264 -9.06 -14.07 -6.99
C ALA A 264 -9.67 -13.44 -5.72
N ALA A 265 -9.04 -12.39 -5.18
CA ALA A 265 -9.56 -11.64 -4.04
C ALA A 265 -10.95 -11.05 -4.31
N ILE A 266 -11.11 -10.39 -5.45
CA ILE A 266 -12.38 -9.78 -5.86
C ILE A 266 -13.44 -10.87 -6.12
N ALA A 267 -13.08 -11.94 -6.84
CA ALA A 267 -13.96 -13.04 -7.18
C ALA A 267 -14.39 -13.87 -5.95
N SER A 268 -13.57 -13.94 -4.90
CA SER A 268 -13.89 -14.65 -3.66
C SER A 268 -15.14 -14.11 -2.98
N GLY A 269 -15.43 -12.82 -3.15
CA GLY A 269 -16.53 -12.14 -2.46
C GLY A 269 -16.27 -11.88 -0.98
N ALA A 270 -15.13 -12.33 -0.43
CA ALA A 270 -14.83 -12.22 0.99
C ALA A 270 -14.45 -10.79 1.42
N LEU A 271 -13.79 -10.04 0.53
CA LEU A 271 -13.36 -8.68 0.83
C LEU A 271 -14.36 -7.65 0.29
N GLN A 272 -14.74 -6.71 1.14
CA GLN A 272 -15.55 -5.54 0.78
C GLN A 272 -14.68 -4.31 0.49
N VAL A 273 -13.42 -4.31 1.00
CA VAL A 273 -12.44 -3.24 0.76
C VAL A 273 -11.17 -3.84 0.16
N ILE A 274 -10.76 -3.35 -0.99
CA ILE A 274 -9.56 -3.80 -1.72
C ILE A 274 -8.48 -2.72 -1.58
N GLN A 275 -7.30 -3.12 -1.07
CA GLN A 275 -6.27 -2.20 -0.59
C GLN A 275 -4.89 -2.48 -1.21
N PRO A 276 -4.69 -2.38 -2.54
CA PRO A 276 -3.35 -2.51 -3.09
C PRO A 276 -2.45 -1.38 -2.59
N ASP A 277 -1.16 -1.67 -2.49
CA ASP A 277 -0.12 -0.66 -2.27
C ASP A 277 0.68 -0.49 -3.55
N ALA A 278 0.52 0.66 -4.19
CA ALA A 278 1.12 0.93 -5.49
C ALA A 278 2.66 0.97 -5.48
N ALA A 279 3.29 1.10 -4.32
CA ALA A 279 4.74 1.02 -4.19
C ALA A 279 5.24 -0.38 -3.75
N LYS A 280 4.34 -1.26 -3.30
CA LYS A 280 4.65 -2.67 -3.04
C LYS A 280 4.53 -3.53 -4.30
N TRP A 281 3.55 -3.20 -5.15
CA TRP A 281 3.30 -3.91 -6.39
C TRP A 281 2.54 -3.03 -7.39
N GLY A 282 2.86 -3.21 -8.65
CA GLY A 282 2.02 -2.77 -9.76
C GLY A 282 2.16 -1.32 -10.19
N GLY A 283 2.61 -0.42 -9.32
CA GLY A 283 2.59 1.00 -9.62
C GLY A 283 1.19 1.47 -10.03
N HIS A 284 1.10 2.54 -10.81
CA HIS A 284 -0.16 2.95 -11.41
C HIS A 284 -0.58 2.02 -12.55
N THR A 285 0.39 1.43 -13.25
CA THR A 285 0.13 0.59 -14.42
C THR A 285 -0.77 -0.60 -14.09
N ALA A 286 -0.54 -1.30 -12.97
CA ALA A 286 -1.36 -2.46 -12.59
C ALA A 286 -2.43 -2.12 -11.52
N CYS A 287 -2.18 -1.17 -10.60
CA CYS A 287 -3.16 -0.86 -9.56
C CYS A 287 -4.42 -0.15 -10.09
N LEU A 288 -4.32 0.67 -11.15
CA LEU A 288 -5.51 1.30 -11.76
C LEU A 288 -6.50 0.28 -12.37
N PRO A 289 -6.07 -0.75 -13.12
CA PRO A 289 -6.95 -1.84 -13.52
C PRO A 289 -7.60 -2.56 -12.33
N VAL A 290 -6.84 -2.81 -11.24
CA VAL A 290 -7.38 -3.40 -10.01
C VAL A 290 -8.47 -2.51 -9.40
N ALA A 291 -8.22 -1.20 -9.31
CA ALA A 291 -9.22 -0.23 -8.81
C ALA A 291 -10.53 -0.30 -9.61
N ARG A 292 -10.42 -0.30 -10.96
CA ARG A 292 -11.60 -0.38 -11.84
C ARG A 292 -12.37 -1.69 -11.68
N LYS A 293 -11.66 -2.82 -11.56
CA LYS A 293 -12.26 -4.14 -11.32
C LYS A 293 -12.96 -4.19 -9.97
N ALA A 294 -12.32 -3.68 -8.90
CA ALA A 294 -12.89 -3.63 -7.56
C ALA A 294 -14.18 -2.80 -7.53
N ILE A 295 -14.16 -1.59 -8.10
CA ILE A 295 -15.33 -0.70 -8.16
C ILE A 295 -16.44 -1.33 -9.00
N ALA A 296 -16.13 -1.93 -10.16
CA ALA A 296 -17.11 -2.62 -11.00
C ALA A 296 -17.76 -3.82 -10.29
N ALA A 297 -17.04 -4.46 -9.37
CA ALA A 297 -17.56 -5.53 -8.51
C ALA A 297 -18.29 -5.03 -7.25
N GLY A 298 -18.52 -3.70 -7.12
CA GLY A 298 -19.18 -3.10 -5.97
C GLY A 298 -18.33 -3.10 -4.69
N ARG A 299 -16.99 -3.16 -4.82
CA ARG A 299 -16.07 -3.10 -3.68
C ARG A 299 -15.57 -1.67 -3.49
N ARG A 300 -15.31 -1.30 -2.23
CA ARG A 300 -14.60 -0.05 -1.91
C ARG A 300 -13.13 -0.23 -2.30
N TYR A 301 -12.57 0.71 -3.04
CA TYR A 301 -11.14 0.80 -3.30
C TYR A 301 -10.52 1.79 -2.32
N CYS A 302 -9.52 1.36 -1.57
CA CYS A 302 -8.86 2.18 -0.56
C CYS A 302 -7.38 1.80 -0.52
N PRO A 303 -6.52 2.44 -1.33
CA PRO A 303 -5.12 2.05 -1.44
C PRO A 303 -4.41 2.17 -0.09
N HIS A 304 -3.55 1.18 0.19
CA HIS A 304 -2.65 1.20 1.34
C HIS A 304 -1.43 2.06 1.04
N TRP A 305 -0.93 2.75 2.06
CA TRP A 305 0.39 3.35 2.02
C TRP A 305 1.06 3.38 3.40
N LEU A 306 2.34 3.00 3.45
CA LEU A 306 3.22 3.18 4.58
C LEU A 306 4.63 3.50 4.07
N GLY A 307 5.05 4.77 4.11
CA GLY A 307 6.32 5.24 3.59
C GLY A 307 6.48 6.75 3.70
N GLY A 308 7.17 7.35 2.76
CA GLY A 308 7.39 8.79 2.67
C GLY A 308 6.30 9.55 1.92
N GLY A 309 6.51 10.85 1.75
CA GLY A 309 5.51 11.74 1.16
C GLY A 309 5.32 11.57 -0.35
N VAL A 310 6.34 11.11 -1.07
CA VAL A 310 6.23 10.90 -2.53
C VAL A 310 5.27 9.76 -2.82
N GLY A 311 5.44 8.63 -2.15
CA GLY A 311 4.53 7.50 -2.32
C GLY A 311 3.11 7.80 -1.83
N LEU A 312 2.95 8.61 -0.78
CA LEU A 312 1.63 9.07 -0.34
C LEU A 312 0.90 9.86 -1.43
N LEU A 313 1.62 10.72 -2.16
CA LEU A 313 1.03 11.48 -3.26
C LEU A 313 0.69 10.64 -4.49
N HIS A 314 1.27 9.46 -4.62
CA HIS A 314 0.95 8.46 -5.64
C HIS A 314 -0.19 7.51 -5.24
N SER A 315 -0.43 7.36 -3.93
CA SER A 315 -1.43 6.47 -3.35
C SER A 315 -2.85 7.07 -3.42
#